data_37ad8cdf8b57bbee609ff9d8a70a1535
#
_entry.id   37ad8cdf8b57bbee609ff9d8a70a1535
#
_cell.length_a   1.000
_cell.length_b   1.000
_cell.length_c   1.000
_cell.angle_alpha   90.00
_cell.angle_beta   90.00
_cell.angle_gamma   90.00
#
_symmetry.space_group_name_H-M   'P 1'
#
loop_
_entity.id
_entity.type
_entity.pdbx_description
1 polymer ?
#
loop_
_entity_poly.entity_id
_entity_poly.type
_entity_poly.pdbx_seq_one_letter_code
_entity_poly.pdbx_strand_id
1 'polypeptide(L)'
;EAGRDQVPLLERIKFLSIYSSNLDEFYRVRMPVLMALDTLTTDKENEKAYRTAKVEINRQQHEFGRVLSEDILPELLKQKIHWIYKEEMPSKLKEETGKVFFNEILAVLHPVRIDIEEKVFFAQNNKLYQVVILEDQQGKERIELVNVPSDVLPRFYHFQADGLRYVVFLDDIIKQHLEHLFPKDKITGVFNVKITRDAELRLEEELDAMLKKIFGE
;
A
#
# COMPACT_ATOMS: atom_id res chain seq x y z
N GLU A 1 7.02 -19.37 -12.05
CA GLU A 1 5.84 -19.66 -12.88
C GLU A 1 5.25 -18.38 -13.50
N ALA A 2 5.11 -17.27 -12.76
CA ALA A 2 4.52 -16.03 -13.28
C ALA A 2 5.26 -15.44 -14.50
N GLY A 3 6.58 -15.60 -14.57
CA GLY A 3 7.41 -15.15 -15.69
C GLY A 3 7.52 -16.15 -16.87
N ARG A 4 6.72 -17.22 -16.90
CA ARG A 4 6.76 -18.22 -17.97
C ARG A 4 5.67 -18.01 -18.99
N ASP A 5 6.01 -17.78 -20.25
CA ASP A 5 5.05 -17.51 -21.34
C ASP A 5 4.12 -18.67 -21.66
N GLN A 6 4.52 -19.91 -21.31
CA GLN A 6 3.68 -21.10 -21.50
C GLN A 6 2.51 -21.18 -20.49
N VAL A 7 2.58 -20.40 -19.40
CA VAL A 7 1.53 -20.33 -18.40
C VAL A 7 0.47 -19.32 -18.85
N PRO A 8 -0.83 -19.68 -18.82
CA PRO A 8 -1.90 -18.75 -19.18
C PRO A 8 -1.85 -17.45 -18.39
N LEU A 9 -2.12 -16.31 -19.02
CA LEU A 9 -1.94 -14.98 -18.45
C LEU A 9 -2.63 -14.81 -17.08
N LEU A 10 -3.88 -15.26 -16.93
CA LEU A 10 -4.61 -15.18 -15.66
C LEU A 10 -3.97 -16.03 -14.56
N GLU A 11 -3.41 -17.18 -14.89
CA GLU A 11 -2.68 -18.01 -13.93
C GLU A 11 -1.36 -17.33 -13.51
N ARG A 12 -0.68 -16.65 -14.43
CA ARG A 12 0.52 -15.85 -14.10
C ARG A 12 0.18 -14.75 -13.08
N ILE A 13 -0.95 -14.06 -13.25
CA ILE A 13 -1.44 -13.05 -12.29
C ILE A 13 -1.75 -13.70 -10.93
N LYS A 14 -2.38 -14.88 -10.91
CA LYS A 14 -2.63 -15.62 -9.66
C LYS A 14 -1.33 -15.99 -8.94
N PHE A 15 -0.29 -16.40 -9.65
CA PHE A 15 1.00 -16.69 -9.03
C PHE A 15 1.62 -15.45 -8.38
N LEU A 16 1.50 -14.27 -9.01
CA LEU A 16 1.92 -13.01 -8.38
C LEU A 16 1.10 -12.71 -7.12
N SER A 17 -0.21 -12.95 -7.14
CA SER A 17 -1.09 -12.75 -5.98
C SER A 17 -0.71 -13.70 -4.83
N ILE A 18 -0.44 -14.97 -5.13
CA ILE A 18 0.02 -15.97 -4.12
C ILE A 18 1.34 -15.51 -3.50
N TYR A 19 2.29 -15.06 -4.33
CA TYR A 19 3.56 -14.53 -3.84
C TYR A 19 3.35 -13.35 -2.87
N SER A 20 2.49 -12.39 -3.26
CA SER A 20 2.18 -11.23 -2.42
C SER A 20 1.58 -11.65 -1.06
N SER A 21 0.63 -12.59 -1.07
CA SER A 21 0.02 -13.09 0.17
C SER A 21 1.03 -13.84 1.07
N ASN A 22 1.90 -14.64 0.47
CA ASN A 22 2.95 -15.34 1.21
C ASN A 22 3.98 -14.36 1.81
N LEU A 23 4.30 -13.29 1.08
CA LEU A 23 5.20 -12.25 1.57
C LEU A 23 4.57 -11.47 2.75
N ASP A 24 3.27 -11.15 2.68
CA ASP A 24 2.55 -10.54 3.79
C ASP A 24 2.61 -11.41 5.05
N GLU A 25 2.39 -12.73 4.91
CA GLU A 25 2.47 -13.67 6.02
C GLU A 25 3.90 -13.80 6.55
N PHE A 26 4.90 -13.78 5.68
CA PHE A 26 6.30 -13.79 6.08
C PHE A 26 6.65 -12.55 6.92
N TYR A 27 6.21 -11.36 6.50
CA TYR A 27 6.42 -10.13 7.26
C TYR A 27 5.69 -10.14 8.60
N ARG A 28 4.52 -10.76 8.66
CA ARG A 28 3.70 -10.84 9.86
C ARG A 28 4.25 -11.81 10.91
N VAL A 29 4.81 -12.95 10.48
CA VAL A 29 5.17 -14.05 11.37
C VAL A 29 6.67 -14.27 11.49
N ARG A 30 7.39 -14.27 10.37
CA ARG A 30 8.82 -14.67 10.35
C ARG A 30 9.75 -13.49 10.54
N MET A 31 9.44 -12.35 9.94
CA MET A 31 10.31 -11.18 10.01
C MET A 31 10.47 -10.67 11.45
N PRO A 32 9.44 -10.59 12.31
CA PRO A 32 9.59 -10.19 13.70
C PRO A 32 10.52 -11.11 14.49
N VAL A 33 10.44 -12.42 14.29
CA VAL A 33 11.33 -13.40 14.93
C VAL A 33 12.79 -13.15 14.51
N LEU A 34 13.04 -12.94 13.20
CA LEU A 34 14.38 -12.64 12.71
C LEU A 34 14.91 -11.31 13.27
N MET A 35 14.05 -10.29 13.39
CA MET A 35 14.41 -9.01 14.00
C MET A 35 14.73 -9.15 15.49
N ALA A 36 13.93 -9.92 16.23
CA ALA A 36 14.15 -10.16 17.65
C ALA A 36 15.48 -10.93 17.88
N LEU A 37 15.76 -11.95 17.09
CA LEU A 37 17.02 -12.68 17.13
C LEU A 37 18.22 -11.78 16.82
N ASP A 38 18.13 -10.91 15.83
CA ASP A 38 19.17 -9.93 15.48
C ASP A 38 19.46 -8.95 16.64
N THR A 39 18.42 -8.60 17.41
CA THR A 39 18.54 -7.61 18.51
C THR A 39 18.96 -8.24 19.84
N LEU A 40 18.49 -9.46 20.12
CA LEU A 40 18.64 -10.11 21.43
C LEU A 40 19.89 -11.00 21.53
N THR A 41 20.47 -11.39 20.39
CA THR A 41 21.63 -12.28 20.38
C THR A 41 22.85 -11.59 19.78
N THR A 42 24.02 -11.83 20.37
CA THR A 42 25.31 -11.43 19.79
C THR A 42 25.83 -12.45 18.76
N ASP A 43 24.97 -13.39 18.36
CA ASP A 43 25.31 -14.44 17.41
C ASP A 43 25.29 -13.90 15.98
N LYS A 44 26.45 -13.92 15.35
CA LYS A 44 26.66 -13.46 13.97
C LYS A 44 25.83 -14.24 12.93
N GLU A 45 25.42 -15.48 13.24
CA GLU A 45 24.55 -16.25 12.33
C GLU A 45 23.15 -15.69 12.27
N ASN A 46 22.60 -15.22 13.40
CA ASN A 46 21.27 -14.61 13.47
C ASN A 46 21.23 -13.24 12.76
N GLU A 47 22.25 -12.39 12.97
CA GLU A 47 22.41 -11.13 12.24
C GLU A 47 22.49 -11.39 10.72
N LYS A 48 23.25 -12.40 10.31
CA LYS A 48 23.36 -12.81 8.91
C LYS A 48 22.02 -13.31 8.35
N ALA A 49 21.23 -14.05 9.12
CA ALA A 49 19.92 -14.56 8.69
C ALA A 49 18.94 -13.43 8.38
N TYR A 50 18.82 -12.43 9.26
CA TYR A 50 17.96 -11.26 9.05
C TYR A 50 18.37 -10.46 7.81
N ARG A 51 19.66 -10.15 7.67
CA ARG A 51 20.20 -9.43 6.51
C ARG A 51 19.97 -10.20 5.20
N THR A 52 20.21 -11.52 5.22
CA THR A 52 19.99 -12.38 4.04
C THR A 52 18.53 -12.41 3.63
N ALA A 53 17.61 -12.52 4.59
CA ALA A 53 16.17 -12.47 4.32
C ALA A 53 15.77 -11.14 3.66
N LYS A 54 16.26 -9.99 4.16
CA LYS A 54 15.99 -8.67 3.56
C LYS A 54 16.50 -8.58 2.11
N VAL A 55 17.72 -9.02 1.86
CA VAL A 55 18.32 -9.00 0.52
C VAL A 55 17.51 -9.86 -0.45
N GLU A 56 17.14 -11.07 -0.02
CA GLU A 56 16.37 -12.00 -0.86
C GLU A 56 14.95 -11.47 -1.13
N ILE A 57 14.27 -10.91 -0.12
CA ILE A 57 12.95 -10.27 -0.30
C ILE A 57 13.04 -9.13 -1.31
N ASN A 58 14.03 -8.25 -1.17
CA ASN A 58 14.22 -7.14 -2.11
C ASN A 58 14.44 -7.65 -3.55
N ARG A 59 15.28 -8.67 -3.72
CA ARG A 59 15.51 -9.29 -5.02
C ARG A 59 14.19 -9.84 -5.62
N GLN A 60 13.42 -10.56 -4.82
CA GLN A 60 12.14 -11.13 -5.25
C GLN A 60 11.11 -10.05 -5.58
N GLN A 61 11.04 -8.96 -4.81
CA GLN A 61 10.15 -7.83 -5.09
C GLN A 61 10.53 -7.11 -6.39
N HIS A 62 11.81 -6.97 -6.70
CA HIS A 62 12.25 -6.44 -7.99
C HIS A 62 11.82 -7.36 -9.14
N GLU A 63 12.01 -8.68 -8.99
CA GLU A 63 11.57 -9.65 -10.01
C GLU A 63 10.04 -9.65 -10.16
N PHE A 64 9.29 -9.56 -9.07
CA PHE A 64 7.84 -9.36 -9.11
C PHE A 64 7.45 -8.14 -9.94
N GLY A 65 8.09 -6.99 -9.65
CA GLY A 65 7.85 -5.74 -10.37
C GLY A 65 8.18 -5.86 -11.86
N ARG A 66 9.30 -6.50 -12.19
CA ARG A 66 9.72 -6.75 -13.57
C ARG A 66 8.67 -7.60 -14.31
N VAL A 67 8.32 -8.76 -13.79
CA VAL A 67 7.32 -9.67 -14.39
C VAL A 67 5.98 -8.97 -14.58
N LEU A 68 5.54 -8.18 -13.59
CA LEU A 68 4.30 -7.41 -13.73
C LEU A 68 4.39 -6.39 -14.86
N SER A 69 5.41 -5.53 -14.85
CA SER A 69 5.51 -4.38 -15.75
C SER A 69 5.95 -4.74 -17.16
N GLU A 70 6.85 -5.71 -17.32
CA GLU A 70 7.45 -6.04 -18.63
C GLU A 70 6.76 -7.21 -19.34
N ASP A 71 6.18 -8.14 -18.56
CA ASP A 71 5.57 -9.34 -19.16
C ASP A 71 4.03 -9.28 -19.12
N ILE A 72 3.42 -9.00 -17.95
CA ILE A 72 1.97 -9.13 -17.75
C ILE A 72 1.18 -7.93 -18.29
N LEU A 73 1.58 -6.70 -17.93
CA LEU A 73 0.84 -5.50 -18.34
C LEU A 73 0.81 -5.33 -19.88
N PRO A 74 1.91 -5.55 -20.63
CA PRO A 74 1.87 -5.51 -22.08
C PRO A 74 0.96 -6.57 -22.69
N GLU A 75 0.91 -7.76 -22.09
CA GLU A 75 0.07 -8.85 -22.59
C GLU A 75 -1.42 -8.58 -22.34
N LEU A 76 -1.77 -7.99 -21.20
CA LEU A 76 -3.12 -7.49 -20.92
C LEU A 76 -3.55 -6.42 -21.94
N LEU A 77 -2.65 -5.50 -22.27
CA LEU A 77 -2.92 -4.44 -23.22
C LEU A 77 -3.20 -4.98 -24.64
N LYS A 78 -2.51 -6.03 -25.08
CA LYS A 78 -2.82 -6.74 -26.34
C LYS A 78 -4.25 -7.29 -26.35
N GLN A 79 -4.78 -7.65 -25.17
CA GLN A 79 -6.16 -8.11 -24.99
C GLN A 79 -7.15 -6.96 -24.74
N LYS A 80 -6.74 -5.70 -25.01
CA LYS A 80 -7.54 -4.47 -24.80
C LYS A 80 -7.89 -4.22 -23.33
N ILE A 81 -7.08 -4.72 -22.41
CA ILE A 81 -7.17 -4.44 -20.97
C ILE A 81 -5.98 -3.55 -20.61
N HIS A 82 -6.25 -2.32 -20.27
CA HIS A 82 -5.24 -1.36 -19.81
C HIS A 82 -5.32 -1.22 -18.29
N TRP A 83 -4.41 -1.86 -17.59
CA TRP A 83 -4.30 -1.70 -16.15
C TRP A 83 -3.41 -0.50 -15.84
N ILE A 84 -4.00 0.56 -15.29
CA ILE A 84 -3.29 1.79 -14.89
C ILE A 84 -2.31 1.43 -13.76
N TYR A 85 -1.02 1.55 -14.02
CA TYR A 85 0.03 1.18 -13.07
C TYR A 85 1.25 2.07 -13.23
N LYS A 86 1.59 2.84 -12.18
CA LYS A 86 2.72 3.80 -12.17
C LYS A 86 2.70 4.84 -13.31
N GLU A 87 1.53 5.15 -13.78
CA GLU A 87 1.28 6.17 -14.80
C GLU A 87 0.18 7.12 -14.34
N GLU A 88 0.09 8.28 -14.97
CA GLU A 88 -1.00 9.22 -14.69
C GLU A 88 -2.30 8.67 -15.25
N MET A 89 -3.39 8.88 -14.49
CA MET A 89 -4.70 8.47 -14.94
C MET A 89 -5.12 9.28 -16.17
N PRO A 90 -5.54 8.63 -17.25
CA PRO A 90 -5.97 9.31 -18.46
C PRO A 90 -7.10 10.31 -18.18
N SER A 91 -6.99 11.53 -18.71
CA SER A 91 -7.96 12.62 -18.50
C SER A 91 -9.39 12.23 -18.90
N LYS A 92 -9.55 11.35 -19.88
CA LYS A 92 -10.85 10.81 -20.33
C LYS A 92 -11.58 9.98 -19.28
N LEU A 93 -10.89 9.47 -18.26
CA LEU A 93 -11.50 8.74 -17.16
C LEU A 93 -11.91 9.66 -16.00
N LYS A 94 -11.51 10.94 -16.03
CA LYS A 94 -11.68 11.87 -14.90
C LYS A 94 -13.14 12.05 -14.50
N GLU A 95 -14.04 12.12 -15.46
CA GLU A 95 -15.48 12.29 -15.18
C GLU A 95 -16.07 11.05 -14.51
N GLU A 96 -15.75 9.86 -15.01
CA GLU A 96 -16.31 8.61 -14.48
C GLU A 96 -15.70 8.25 -13.13
N THR A 97 -14.40 8.43 -12.96
CA THR A 97 -13.73 8.26 -11.66
C THR A 97 -14.24 9.27 -10.64
N GLY A 98 -14.56 10.50 -11.07
CA GLY A 98 -15.20 11.52 -10.23
C GLY A 98 -16.58 11.09 -9.74
N LYS A 99 -17.42 10.54 -10.62
CA LYS A 99 -18.73 9.99 -10.23
C LYS A 99 -18.59 8.90 -9.15
N VAL A 100 -17.68 7.97 -9.35
CA VAL A 100 -17.38 6.92 -8.36
C VAL A 100 -16.86 7.52 -7.06
N PHE A 101 -15.93 8.47 -7.14
CA PHE A 101 -15.37 9.12 -5.96
C PHE A 101 -16.45 9.79 -5.11
N PHE A 102 -17.29 10.64 -5.70
CA PHE A 102 -18.33 11.39 -4.97
C PHE A 102 -19.48 10.51 -4.47
N ASN A 103 -19.88 9.49 -5.22
CA ASN A 103 -21.03 8.67 -4.87
C ASN A 103 -20.71 7.53 -3.91
N GLU A 104 -19.50 7.00 -3.95
CA GLU A 104 -19.15 5.77 -3.22
C GLU A 104 -17.98 5.97 -2.26
N ILE A 105 -16.89 6.65 -2.69
CA ILE A 105 -15.63 6.63 -1.98
C ILE A 105 -15.58 7.72 -0.90
N LEU A 106 -15.98 8.94 -1.22
CA LEU A 106 -15.81 10.10 -0.33
C LEU A 106 -16.42 9.90 1.05
N ALA A 107 -17.60 9.26 1.11
CA ALA A 107 -18.33 9.04 2.37
C ALA A 107 -17.65 8.10 3.36
N VAL A 108 -16.70 7.27 2.89
CA VAL A 108 -15.99 6.27 3.71
C VAL A 108 -14.51 6.61 3.91
N LEU A 109 -14.08 7.79 3.45
CA LEU A 109 -12.72 8.27 3.71
C LEU A 109 -12.67 8.94 5.08
N HIS A 110 -11.63 8.63 5.83
CA HIS A 110 -11.36 9.18 7.15
C HIS A 110 -9.93 9.72 7.20
N PRO A 111 -9.72 10.98 6.78
CA PRO A 111 -8.42 11.63 6.96
C PRO A 111 -8.10 11.80 8.44
N VAL A 112 -6.88 11.44 8.83
CA VAL A 112 -6.39 11.58 10.19
C VAL A 112 -5.08 12.37 10.15
N ARG A 113 -5.04 13.48 10.87
CA ARG A 113 -3.81 14.25 11.01
C ARG A 113 -2.80 13.47 11.83
N ILE A 114 -1.58 13.36 11.30
CA ILE A 114 -0.45 12.78 12.03
C ILE A 114 0.32 13.90 12.71
N ASP A 115 0.31 13.87 14.04
CA ASP A 115 1.23 14.66 14.83
C ASP A 115 2.46 13.82 15.17
N ILE A 116 3.62 14.22 14.66
CA ILE A 116 4.88 13.48 14.83
C ILE A 116 5.30 13.50 16.32
N GLU A 117 4.89 14.53 17.06
CA GLU A 117 5.22 14.67 18.47
C GLU A 117 4.31 13.82 19.38
N GLU A 118 3.03 13.70 19.04
CA GLU A 118 2.06 12.99 19.89
C GLU A 118 2.01 11.47 19.71
N LYS A 119 2.63 10.91 18.65
CA LYS A 119 2.75 9.46 18.33
C LYS A 119 1.46 8.63 18.47
N VAL A 120 0.27 9.23 18.35
CA VAL A 120 -1.02 8.57 18.62
C VAL A 120 -1.74 8.19 17.33
N PHE A 121 -1.11 7.41 16.47
CA PHE A 121 -1.83 6.78 15.37
C PHE A 121 -1.74 5.26 15.48
N PHE A 122 -2.89 4.61 15.68
CA PHE A 122 -3.00 3.16 15.63
C PHE A 122 -3.36 2.71 14.22
N ALA A 123 -2.34 2.37 13.44
CA ALA A 123 -2.56 1.76 12.14
C ALA A 123 -3.20 0.38 12.28
N GLN A 124 -4.22 0.12 11.48
CA GLN A 124 -4.83 -1.21 11.43
C GLN A 124 -3.92 -2.18 10.66
N ASN A 125 -3.90 -3.44 11.10
CA ASN A 125 -3.10 -4.47 10.46
C ASN A 125 -3.55 -4.72 9.01
N ASN A 126 -2.58 -4.91 8.11
CA ASN A 126 -2.79 -5.24 6.71
C ASN A 126 -3.68 -4.23 5.95
N LYS A 127 -3.62 -2.96 6.35
CA LYS A 127 -4.37 -1.88 5.69
C LYS A 127 -3.46 -1.00 4.85
N LEU A 128 -4.07 -0.48 3.79
CA LEU A 128 -3.47 0.50 2.89
C LEU A 128 -3.89 1.91 3.31
N TYR A 129 -2.93 2.82 3.26
CA TYR A 129 -3.13 4.25 3.52
C TYR A 129 -2.42 5.09 2.47
N GLN A 130 -2.90 6.30 2.27
CA GLN A 130 -2.16 7.35 1.58
C GLN A 130 -1.65 8.35 2.61
N VAL A 131 -0.34 8.53 2.64
CA VAL A 131 0.31 9.64 3.35
C VAL A 131 0.26 10.84 2.44
N VAL A 132 -0.48 11.87 2.84
CA VAL A 132 -0.66 13.10 2.08
C VAL A 132 0.08 14.23 2.78
N ILE A 133 1.01 14.86 2.08
CA ILE A 133 1.73 16.05 2.57
C ILE A 133 0.99 17.26 2.05
N LEU A 134 0.56 18.12 2.97
CA LEU A 134 -0.23 19.32 2.72
C LEU A 134 0.54 20.55 3.16
N GLU A 135 0.48 21.60 2.37
CA GLU A 135 0.99 22.93 2.69
C GLU A 135 -0.20 23.90 2.81
N ASP A 136 -0.35 24.54 3.97
CA ASP A 136 -1.40 25.52 4.18
C ASP A 136 -1.07 26.90 3.52
N GLN A 137 -2.00 27.85 3.62
CA GLN A 137 -1.84 29.19 3.01
C GLN A 137 -0.70 30.00 3.64
N GLN A 138 -0.20 29.61 4.81
CA GLN A 138 0.96 30.24 5.47
C GLN A 138 2.28 29.52 5.14
N GLY A 139 2.26 28.48 4.31
CA GLY A 139 3.44 27.68 3.96
C GLY A 139 3.82 26.64 5.01
N LYS A 140 2.95 26.36 5.98
CA LYS A 140 3.20 25.34 7.01
C LYS A 140 2.79 23.96 6.49
N GLU A 141 3.73 23.03 6.55
CA GLU A 141 3.48 21.66 6.17
C GLU A 141 2.81 20.86 7.29
N ARG A 142 1.96 19.92 6.91
CA ARG A 142 1.38 18.90 7.77
C ARG A 142 1.18 17.59 7.02
N ILE A 143 1.07 16.50 7.77
CA ILE A 143 0.85 15.17 7.23
C ILE A 143 -0.55 14.70 7.61
N GLU A 144 -1.29 14.27 6.62
CA GLU A 144 -2.58 13.59 6.79
C GLU A 144 -2.46 12.14 6.30
N LEU A 145 -3.09 11.24 7.02
CA LEU A 145 -3.19 9.84 6.64
C LEU A 145 -4.61 9.56 6.19
N VAL A 146 -4.78 9.18 4.93
CA VAL A 146 -6.09 8.83 4.35
C VAL A 146 -6.16 7.32 4.20
N ASN A 147 -7.18 6.70 4.80
CA ASN A 147 -7.42 5.27 4.65
C ASN A 147 -7.78 4.93 3.19
N VAL A 148 -7.34 3.76 2.71
CA VAL A 148 -7.83 3.17 1.46
C VAL A 148 -8.83 2.08 1.85
N PRO A 149 -10.15 2.32 1.74
CA PRO A 149 -11.19 1.47 2.33
C PRO A 149 -11.49 0.20 1.53
N SER A 150 -10.46 -0.60 1.24
CA SER A 150 -10.57 -1.82 0.41
C SER A 150 -11.25 -3.01 1.09
N ASP A 151 -11.70 -2.85 2.32
CA ASP A 151 -12.53 -3.81 3.06
C ASP A 151 -14.03 -3.61 2.84
N VAL A 152 -14.44 -2.41 2.43
CA VAL A 152 -15.85 -2.06 2.18
C VAL A 152 -16.11 -1.69 0.72
N LEU A 153 -15.08 -1.33 -0.03
CA LEU A 153 -15.15 -0.99 -1.45
C LEU A 153 -14.28 -1.92 -2.29
N PRO A 154 -14.61 -2.12 -3.57
CA PRO A 154 -13.76 -2.87 -4.49
C PRO A 154 -12.35 -2.28 -4.56
N ARG A 155 -11.33 -3.17 -4.58
CA ARG A 155 -9.94 -2.74 -4.74
C ARG A 155 -9.65 -2.21 -6.15
N PHE A 156 -10.42 -2.68 -7.15
CA PHE A 156 -10.28 -2.34 -8.56
C PHE A 156 -11.61 -1.88 -9.14
N TYR A 157 -11.56 -0.81 -9.90
CA TYR A 157 -12.66 -0.29 -10.70
C TYR A 157 -12.40 -0.50 -12.19
N HIS A 158 -13.48 -0.67 -12.94
CA HIS A 158 -13.40 -0.93 -14.38
C HIS A 158 -14.13 0.16 -15.15
N PHE A 159 -13.42 0.75 -16.12
CA PHE A 159 -13.98 1.78 -17.00
C PHE A 159 -13.77 1.36 -18.47
N GLN A 160 -14.63 1.84 -19.35
CA GLN A 160 -14.50 1.60 -20.79
C GLN A 160 -14.34 2.94 -21.52
N ALA A 161 -13.26 3.07 -22.28
CA ALA A 161 -13.03 4.23 -23.14
C ALA A 161 -12.17 3.82 -24.35
N ASP A 162 -12.48 4.39 -25.53
CA ASP A 162 -11.72 4.19 -26.79
C ASP A 162 -11.49 2.70 -27.14
N GLY A 163 -12.45 1.83 -26.86
CA GLY A 163 -12.36 0.41 -27.13
C GLY A 163 -11.43 -0.38 -26.21
N LEU A 164 -10.92 0.25 -25.15
CA LEU A 164 -10.14 -0.37 -24.07
C LEU A 164 -10.96 -0.51 -22.80
N ARG A 165 -10.68 -1.56 -22.05
CA ARG A 165 -11.14 -1.73 -20.66
C ARG A 165 -10.03 -1.28 -19.74
N TYR A 166 -10.25 -0.20 -19.01
CA TYR A 166 -9.33 0.30 -17.98
C TYR A 166 -9.58 -0.40 -16.65
N VAL A 167 -8.50 -0.81 -15.99
CA VAL A 167 -8.52 -1.31 -14.62
C VAL A 167 -7.77 -0.29 -13.77
N VAL A 168 -8.45 0.28 -12.77
CA VAL A 168 -7.95 1.38 -11.94
C VAL A 168 -8.00 0.97 -10.47
N PHE A 169 -6.94 1.23 -9.74
CA PHE A 169 -6.91 1.00 -8.31
C PHE A 169 -7.78 2.03 -7.55
N LEU A 170 -8.40 1.59 -6.47
CA LEU A 170 -9.13 2.46 -5.55
C LEU A 170 -8.28 3.64 -5.05
N ASP A 171 -7.02 3.37 -4.67
CA ASP A 171 -6.09 4.40 -4.21
C ASP A 171 -5.71 5.42 -5.31
N ASP A 172 -5.67 5.02 -6.58
CA ASP A 172 -5.42 5.97 -7.69
C ASP A 172 -6.62 6.89 -7.91
N ILE A 173 -7.86 6.37 -7.74
CA ILE A 173 -9.07 7.21 -7.78
C ILE A 173 -9.06 8.19 -6.60
N ILE A 174 -8.74 7.74 -5.39
CA ILE A 174 -8.62 8.62 -4.23
C ILE A 174 -7.58 9.70 -4.48
N LYS A 175 -6.38 9.31 -4.91
CA LYS A 175 -5.27 10.22 -5.21
C LYS A 175 -5.66 11.31 -6.21
N GLN A 176 -6.39 10.95 -7.26
CA GLN A 176 -6.84 11.89 -8.30
C GLN A 176 -7.79 12.96 -7.77
N HIS A 177 -8.52 12.67 -6.70
CA HIS A 177 -9.57 13.53 -6.15
C HIS A 177 -9.27 14.06 -4.74
N LEU A 178 -8.02 13.96 -4.25
CA LEU A 178 -7.61 14.43 -2.93
C LEU A 178 -7.84 15.94 -2.73
N GLU A 179 -7.82 16.74 -3.80
CA GLU A 179 -8.13 18.17 -3.74
C GLU A 179 -9.53 18.46 -3.18
N HIS A 180 -10.47 17.53 -3.33
CA HIS A 180 -11.83 17.67 -2.77
C HIS A 180 -11.87 17.35 -1.27
N LEU A 181 -10.92 16.57 -0.74
CA LEU A 181 -10.76 16.37 0.70
C LEU A 181 -10.06 17.56 1.36
N PHE A 182 -9.12 18.19 0.65
CA PHE A 182 -8.25 19.24 1.19
C PHE A 182 -8.33 20.52 0.34
N PRO A 183 -9.53 21.14 0.21
CA PRO A 183 -9.74 22.24 -0.75
C PRO A 183 -9.01 23.54 -0.39
N LYS A 184 -8.46 23.66 0.81
CA LYS A 184 -7.76 24.86 1.29
C LYS A 184 -6.24 24.73 1.29
N ASP A 185 -5.74 23.53 1.01
CA ASP A 185 -4.34 23.20 1.13
C ASP A 185 -3.76 22.80 -0.23
N LYS A 186 -2.49 23.03 -0.40
CA LYS A 186 -1.74 22.54 -1.54
C LYS A 186 -1.18 21.16 -1.22
N ILE A 187 -1.48 20.19 -2.08
CA ILE A 187 -0.92 18.84 -1.96
C ILE A 187 0.49 18.86 -2.54
N THR A 188 1.50 18.62 -1.70
CA THR A 188 2.92 18.64 -2.08
C THR A 188 3.49 17.21 -2.25
N GLY A 189 2.84 16.20 -1.67
CA GLY A 189 3.24 14.80 -1.82
C GLY A 189 2.14 13.83 -1.48
N VAL A 190 2.11 12.67 -2.18
CA VAL A 190 1.19 11.56 -1.92
C VAL A 190 1.95 10.25 -2.05
N PHE A 191 1.94 9.44 -0.99
CA PHE A 191 2.63 8.15 -0.92
C PHE A 191 1.68 7.06 -0.44
N ASN A 192 1.63 5.94 -1.16
CA ASN A 192 0.90 4.76 -0.70
C ASN A 192 1.76 3.97 0.29
N VAL A 193 1.20 3.64 1.44
CA VAL A 193 1.85 2.83 2.46
C VAL A 193 0.95 1.67 2.87
N LYS A 194 1.52 0.49 3.01
CA LYS A 194 0.86 -0.67 3.57
C LYS A 194 1.47 -0.96 4.93
N ILE A 195 0.62 -1.09 5.94
CA ILE A 195 1.04 -1.35 7.31
C ILE A 195 0.69 -2.79 7.65
N THR A 196 1.73 -3.57 7.96
CA THR A 196 1.60 -4.95 8.45
C THR A 196 2.10 -4.98 9.89
N ARG A 197 1.23 -5.38 10.82
CA ARG A 197 1.58 -5.52 12.24
C ARG A 197 2.08 -6.92 12.53
N ASP A 198 2.94 -7.03 13.53
CA ASP A 198 3.39 -8.30 14.07
C ASP A 198 2.20 -9.12 14.60
N ALA A 199 2.22 -10.43 14.35
CA ALA A 199 1.18 -11.34 14.81
C ALA A 199 1.33 -11.69 16.30
N GLU A 200 2.53 -11.54 16.86
CA GLU A 200 2.88 -11.93 18.23
C GLU A 200 2.72 -10.80 19.24
N LEU A 201 2.61 -9.54 18.80
CA LEU A 201 2.32 -8.42 19.70
C LEU A 201 0.89 -8.55 20.22
N ARG A 202 0.77 -9.08 21.44
CA ARG A 202 -0.48 -9.08 22.18
C ARG A 202 -0.83 -7.64 22.57
N LEU A 203 -2.10 -7.29 22.41
CA LEU A 203 -2.62 -5.95 22.79
C LEU A 203 -2.19 -5.53 24.21
N GLU A 204 -2.05 -6.49 25.13
CA GLU A 204 -1.60 -6.30 26.51
C GLU A 204 -0.14 -5.82 26.60
N GLU A 205 0.76 -6.36 25.77
CA GLU A 205 2.18 -5.96 25.77
C GLU A 205 2.38 -4.59 25.12
N GLU A 206 1.57 -4.24 24.10
CA GLU A 206 1.58 -2.91 23.51
C GLU A 206 1.04 -1.85 24.51
N LEU A 207 -0.01 -2.19 25.26
CA LEU A 207 -0.59 -1.32 26.27
C LEU A 207 0.42 -1.14 27.43
N ASP A 208 1.06 -2.20 27.89
CA ASP A 208 2.08 -2.17 28.94
C ASP A 208 3.33 -1.38 28.50
N ALA A 209 3.83 -1.60 27.29
CA ALA A 209 4.95 -0.85 26.74
C ALA A 209 4.61 0.65 26.54
N MET A 210 3.36 0.94 26.17
CA MET A 210 2.86 2.31 26.04
C MET A 210 2.69 2.97 27.42
N LEU A 211 2.14 2.26 28.39
CA LEU A 211 1.96 2.74 29.76
C LEU A 211 3.31 2.97 30.45
N LYS A 212 4.28 2.08 30.31
CA LYS A 212 5.65 2.25 30.81
C LYS A 212 6.35 3.47 30.18
N LYS A 213 6.13 3.74 28.90
CA LYS A 213 6.64 4.95 28.23
C LYS A 213 5.96 6.24 28.70
N ILE A 214 4.67 6.18 29.04
CA ILE A 214 3.88 7.35 29.48
C ILE A 214 4.15 7.68 30.95
N PHE A 215 4.31 6.68 31.80
CA PHE A 215 4.43 6.85 33.23
C PHE A 215 5.87 6.75 33.79
N GLY A 216 6.85 6.44 32.95
CA GLY A 216 8.28 6.55 33.30
C GLY A 216 8.77 5.49 34.30
N GLU A 217 8.17 4.28 34.29
CA GLU A 217 8.67 3.13 35.03
C GLU A 217 9.44 2.15 34.14
#